data_3c04333eedb02642cf29600e5cd8f7aa
#
_entry.id   3c04333eedb02642cf29600e5cd8f7aa
#
_cell.length_a   1.000
_cell.length_b   1.000
_cell.length_c   1.000
_cell.angle_alpha   90.00
_cell.angle_beta   90.00
_cell.angle_gamma   90.00
#
_symmetry.space_group_name_H-M   'P 1'
#
loop_
_entity.id
_entity.type
_entity.pdbx_description
1 polymer ?
#
loop_
_entity_poly.entity_id
_entity_poly.type
_entity_poly.pdbx_seq_one_letter_code
_entity_poly.pdbx_strand_id
1 'polypeptide(L)'
;MLCGSYKGARVGARSRHYRTMTHAQTLDLRTQALSNALAAADVPVPTVLVVEEAASTNTELAALVDGSDPQWRETSVLVARHQSAGRGRIDRSWDVLPNSSFTFSLHIELDLEPQAYTWVPLAVGAVLAEALGEALGVDVGVKWPNDLVVRNAGPELEGWLSMRKVGGILVQRVGTRGVIVGVGINATQNAEQLPVPTATSLALALGERQSSGLGDGNELLAGLIVRIINSLRLLERAGGDPRVSGLYDRCVAQSVTLGTSVRAELTDGTILFGMATGLAADGGLIVAGGDGEELVVTSGDVYHLRLH
;
A
#
# COMPACT_ATOMS: atom_id res chain seq x y z
N MET A 1 47.59 -23.80 -31.27
CA MET A 1 47.04 -25.05 -30.71
C MET A 1 46.87 -24.90 -29.24
N LEU A 2 45.70 -24.81 -28.74
CA LEU A 2 45.07 -25.46 -27.60
C LEU A 2 43.77 -24.74 -27.28
N CYS A 3 42.73 -25.44 -27.63
CA CYS A 3 41.34 -25.07 -27.39
C CYS A 3 41.01 -25.36 -25.91
N GLY A 4 40.55 -24.39 -25.17
CA GLY A 4 40.09 -24.50 -23.79
C GLY A 4 38.62 -24.18 -23.70
N SER A 5 37.78 -25.22 -23.68
CA SER A 5 36.31 -25.17 -23.55
C SER A 5 35.89 -24.66 -22.19
N TYR A 6 35.18 -23.53 -22.15
CA TYR A 6 34.41 -23.08 -20.97
C TYR A 6 33.12 -23.88 -20.86
N LYS A 7 33.03 -24.72 -19.81
CA LYS A 7 31.80 -25.39 -19.40
C LYS A 7 30.91 -24.37 -18.67
N GLY A 8 29.75 -24.06 -19.27
CA GLY A 8 28.72 -23.25 -18.64
C GLY A 8 28.12 -23.98 -17.42
N ALA A 9 28.18 -23.33 -16.27
CA ALA A 9 27.44 -23.73 -15.07
C ALA A 9 25.94 -23.46 -15.30
N ARG A 10 25.14 -24.50 -15.38
CA ARG A 10 23.67 -24.40 -15.34
C ARG A 10 23.29 -24.00 -13.91
N VAL A 11 22.78 -22.77 -13.76
CA VAL A 11 22.06 -22.34 -12.56
C VAL A 11 20.72 -23.09 -12.58
N GLY A 12 20.60 -24.09 -11.71
CA GLY A 12 19.36 -24.83 -11.54
C GLY A 12 18.28 -23.94 -10.95
N ALA A 13 17.27 -23.64 -11.75
CA ALA A 13 16.02 -23.09 -11.29
C ALA A 13 15.39 -24.08 -10.30
N ARG A 14 15.40 -23.77 -9.01
CA ARG A 14 14.61 -24.50 -8.02
C ARG A 14 13.14 -24.16 -8.26
N SER A 15 12.45 -24.99 -9.02
CA SER A 15 10.98 -24.98 -9.05
C SER A 15 10.49 -25.32 -7.63
N ARG A 16 10.03 -24.32 -6.88
CA ARG A 16 9.27 -24.59 -5.65
C ARG A 16 7.97 -25.25 -6.10
N HIS A 17 7.83 -26.52 -5.82
CA HIS A 17 6.57 -27.24 -5.96
C HIS A 17 5.58 -26.65 -4.97
N TYR A 18 4.66 -25.81 -5.44
CA TYR A 18 3.50 -25.38 -4.66
C TYR A 18 2.62 -26.62 -4.46
N ARG A 19 2.61 -27.11 -3.22
CA ARG A 19 1.74 -28.20 -2.79
C ARG A 19 0.30 -27.73 -2.97
N THR A 20 -0.52 -28.53 -3.60
CA THR A 20 -1.95 -28.28 -3.89
C THR A 20 -2.65 -27.79 -2.63
N MET A 21 -3.13 -26.53 -2.67
CA MET A 21 -3.79 -25.87 -1.55
C MET A 21 -5.17 -26.47 -1.35
N THR A 22 -5.41 -27.08 -0.19
CA THR A 22 -6.75 -27.39 0.29
C THR A 22 -7.48 -26.08 0.54
N HIS A 23 -8.49 -25.75 -0.28
CA HIS A 23 -9.49 -24.68 -0.14
C HIS A 23 -9.03 -23.37 0.57
N ALA A 24 -7.88 -22.82 0.22
CA ALA A 24 -7.59 -21.43 0.53
C ALA A 24 -8.53 -20.57 -0.31
N GLN A 25 -9.21 -19.62 0.34
CA GLN A 25 -9.99 -18.63 -0.39
C GLN A 25 -9.06 -17.90 -1.35
N THR A 26 -9.32 -18.00 -2.63
CA THR A 26 -8.59 -17.24 -3.65
C THR A 26 -9.46 -16.08 -4.11
N LEU A 27 -8.84 -14.93 -4.39
CA LEU A 27 -9.55 -13.79 -4.95
C LEU A 27 -9.85 -14.05 -6.42
N ASP A 28 -11.13 -13.97 -6.80
CA ASP A 28 -11.56 -14.04 -8.21
C ASP A 28 -11.84 -12.63 -8.74
N LEU A 29 -10.77 -11.87 -8.98
CA LEU A 29 -10.87 -10.52 -9.52
C LEU A 29 -11.03 -10.56 -11.04
N ARG A 30 -12.04 -9.85 -11.56
CA ARG A 30 -12.37 -9.83 -13.00
C ARG A 30 -12.68 -8.43 -13.48
N THR A 31 -12.16 -8.07 -14.65
CA THR A 31 -12.35 -6.74 -15.27
C THR A 31 -13.81 -6.32 -15.29
N GLN A 32 -14.69 -7.15 -15.84
CA GLN A 32 -16.11 -6.79 -15.97
C GLN A 32 -16.82 -6.66 -14.61
N ALA A 33 -16.51 -7.55 -13.64
CA ALA A 33 -17.14 -7.48 -12.33
C ALA A 33 -16.69 -6.22 -11.57
N LEU A 34 -15.40 -5.90 -11.62
CA LEU A 34 -14.85 -4.68 -11.00
C LEU A 34 -15.39 -3.42 -11.68
N SER A 35 -15.46 -3.38 -13.02
CA SER A 35 -16.03 -2.24 -13.74
C SER A 35 -17.49 -2.03 -13.38
N ASN A 36 -18.29 -3.08 -13.26
CA ASN A 36 -19.69 -3.00 -12.86
C ASN A 36 -19.85 -2.46 -11.42
N ALA A 37 -19.00 -2.93 -10.49
CA ALA A 37 -19.03 -2.46 -9.11
C ALA A 37 -18.63 -0.98 -8.98
N LEU A 38 -17.63 -0.53 -9.75
CA LEU A 38 -17.24 0.89 -9.81
C LEU A 38 -18.35 1.77 -10.42
N ALA A 39 -18.98 1.32 -11.50
CA ALA A 39 -20.08 2.03 -12.12
C ALA A 39 -21.29 2.17 -11.18
N ALA A 40 -21.58 1.15 -10.37
CA ALA A 40 -22.64 1.18 -9.37
C ALA A 40 -22.38 2.20 -8.23
N ALA A 41 -21.11 2.57 -7.99
CA ALA A 41 -20.72 3.56 -7.00
C ALA A 41 -20.71 5.01 -7.53
N ASP A 42 -21.15 5.25 -8.77
CA ASP A 42 -21.22 6.56 -9.43
C ASP A 42 -19.89 7.33 -9.44
N VAL A 43 -18.76 6.61 -9.49
CA VAL A 43 -17.43 7.18 -9.62
C VAL A 43 -16.89 6.81 -11.00
N PRO A 44 -16.57 7.80 -11.86
CA PRO A 44 -16.11 7.52 -13.21
C PRO A 44 -14.70 6.95 -13.19
N VAL A 45 -14.58 5.68 -13.56
CA VAL A 45 -13.32 4.99 -13.85
C VAL A 45 -13.47 4.34 -15.23
N PRO A 46 -13.23 5.10 -16.31
CA PRO A 46 -13.51 4.64 -17.67
C PRO A 46 -12.66 3.46 -18.11
N THR A 47 -11.46 3.31 -17.55
CA THR A 47 -10.53 2.25 -17.93
C THR A 47 -10.16 1.39 -16.74
N VAL A 48 -10.58 0.12 -16.79
CA VAL A 48 -10.27 -0.91 -15.78
C VAL A 48 -9.76 -2.15 -16.49
N LEU A 49 -8.62 -2.67 -16.05
CA LEU A 49 -8.07 -3.92 -16.57
C LEU A 49 -7.56 -4.79 -15.41
N VAL A 50 -7.98 -6.04 -15.40
CA VAL A 50 -7.44 -7.09 -14.51
C VAL A 50 -6.61 -8.05 -15.38
N VAL A 51 -5.33 -8.18 -15.06
CA VAL A 51 -4.39 -9.10 -15.74
C VAL A 51 -4.01 -10.27 -14.83
N GLU A 52 -3.64 -11.38 -15.43
CA GLU A 52 -3.16 -12.55 -14.67
C GLU A 52 -1.83 -12.25 -13.99
N GLU A 53 -0.92 -11.61 -14.71
CA GLU A 53 0.41 -11.26 -14.22
C GLU A 53 0.85 -9.89 -14.75
N ALA A 54 1.55 -9.15 -13.90
CA ALA A 54 2.27 -7.94 -14.23
C ALA A 54 3.66 -8.00 -13.57
N ALA A 55 4.66 -7.40 -14.16
CA ALA A 55 5.94 -7.24 -13.46
C ALA A 55 5.73 -6.33 -12.23
N SER A 56 5.14 -5.15 -12.46
CA SER A 56 4.70 -4.22 -11.42
C SER A 56 3.55 -3.40 -11.97
N THR A 57 2.41 -3.39 -11.29
CA THR A 57 1.23 -2.62 -11.73
C THR A 57 1.54 -1.13 -11.87
N ASN A 58 2.36 -0.54 -10.99
CA ASN A 58 2.79 0.86 -11.11
C ASN A 58 3.59 1.09 -12.40
N THR A 59 4.58 0.24 -12.67
CA THR A 59 5.45 0.40 -13.83
C THR A 59 4.68 0.22 -15.13
N GLU A 60 3.81 -0.80 -15.18
CA GLU A 60 3.02 -1.07 -16.39
C GLU A 60 1.95 -0.01 -16.61
N LEU A 61 1.26 0.46 -15.55
CA LEU A 61 0.29 1.54 -15.68
C LEU A 61 0.97 2.85 -16.12
N ALA A 62 2.17 3.17 -15.60
CA ALA A 62 2.93 4.32 -16.07
C ALA A 62 3.23 4.24 -17.57
N ALA A 63 3.67 3.09 -18.05
CA ALA A 63 3.93 2.86 -19.47
C ALA A 63 2.65 2.97 -20.33
N LEU A 64 1.50 2.52 -19.82
CA LEU A 64 0.21 2.66 -20.51
C LEU A 64 -0.22 4.14 -20.59
N VAL A 65 -0.07 4.90 -19.52
CA VAL A 65 -0.40 6.34 -19.44
C VAL A 65 0.50 7.16 -20.38
N ASP A 66 1.80 6.86 -20.43
CA ASP A 66 2.76 7.51 -21.34
C ASP A 66 2.62 7.03 -22.80
N GLY A 67 1.88 5.96 -23.01
CA GLY A 67 1.66 5.35 -24.32
C GLY A 67 0.75 6.16 -25.25
N SER A 68 0.47 5.59 -26.42
CA SER A 68 -0.32 6.23 -27.48
C SER A 68 -1.84 6.11 -27.28
N ASP A 69 -2.30 5.20 -26.43
CA ASP A 69 -3.74 4.97 -26.19
C ASP A 69 -4.28 5.97 -25.15
N PRO A 70 -5.12 6.96 -25.58
CA PRO A 70 -5.56 8.04 -24.73
C PRO A 70 -6.46 7.59 -23.57
N GLN A 71 -7.09 6.43 -23.64
CA GLN A 71 -7.99 5.94 -22.58
C GLN A 71 -7.28 5.78 -21.23
N TRP A 72 -5.96 5.51 -21.22
CA TRP A 72 -5.18 5.34 -20.01
C TRP A 72 -4.82 6.67 -19.32
N ARG A 73 -4.93 7.80 -20.03
CA ARG A 73 -4.64 9.13 -19.48
C ARG A 73 -5.75 9.67 -18.59
N GLU A 74 -6.94 9.12 -18.73
CA GLU A 74 -8.03 9.39 -17.79
C GLU A 74 -7.84 8.62 -16.49
N THR A 75 -8.78 8.73 -15.54
CA THR A 75 -8.76 7.90 -14.34
C THR A 75 -8.84 6.43 -14.74
N SER A 76 -7.77 5.68 -14.45
CA SER A 76 -7.63 4.30 -14.91
C SER A 76 -7.08 3.40 -13.83
N VAL A 77 -7.44 2.11 -13.87
CA VAL A 77 -7.03 1.11 -12.88
C VAL A 77 -6.47 -0.13 -13.56
N LEU A 78 -5.28 -0.52 -13.15
CA LEU A 78 -4.66 -1.79 -13.50
C LEU A 78 -4.56 -2.66 -12.25
N VAL A 79 -5.15 -3.85 -12.31
CA VAL A 79 -5.10 -4.87 -11.25
C VAL A 79 -4.31 -6.06 -11.76
N ALA A 80 -3.40 -6.60 -10.96
CA ALA A 80 -2.71 -7.84 -11.26
C ALA A 80 -3.07 -8.92 -10.23
N ARG A 81 -3.40 -10.12 -10.71
CA ARG A 81 -3.60 -11.30 -9.85
C ARG A 81 -2.28 -11.80 -9.25
N HIS A 82 -1.16 -11.49 -9.94
CA HIS A 82 0.19 -11.77 -9.49
C HIS A 82 1.15 -10.69 -9.97
N GLN A 83 2.15 -10.34 -9.14
CA GLN A 83 3.30 -9.53 -9.57
C GLN A 83 4.58 -10.35 -9.48
N SER A 84 5.36 -10.38 -10.58
CA SER A 84 6.63 -11.09 -10.65
C SER A 84 7.84 -10.25 -10.23
N ALA A 85 7.69 -8.92 -10.19
CA ALA A 85 8.71 -7.96 -9.75
C ALA A 85 8.07 -6.77 -9.02
N GLY A 86 7.17 -7.05 -8.07
CA GLY A 86 6.48 -6.04 -7.29
C GLY A 86 7.45 -5.15 -6.51
N ARG A 87 7.15 -3.85 -6.44
CA ARG A 87 8.01 -2.83 -5.83
C ARG A 87 7.41 -2.24 -4.57
N GLY A 88 8.26 -2.05 -3.56
CA GLY A 88 8.04 -1.17 -2.42
C GLY A 88 8.89 0.08 -2.50
N ARG A 89 8.93 0.87 -1.44
CA ARG A 89 9.83 2.02 -1.30
C ARG A 89 11.26 1.55 -1.09
N ILE A 90 12.23 2.40 -1.49
CA ILE A 90 13.68 2.21 -1.25
C ILE A 90 14.11 0.80 -1.74
N ASP A 91 13.77 0.49 -3.02
CA ASP A 91 14.13 -0.75 -3.71
C ASP A 91 13.73 -2.06 -3.01
N ARG A 92 12.75 -2.01 -2.10
CA ARG A 92 12.17 -3.22 -1.50
C ARG A 92 11.26 -3.93 -2.49
N SER A 93 11.23 -5.27 -2.44
CA SER A 93 10.26 -6.06 -3.19
C SER A 93 8.90 -6.11 -2.49
N TRP A 94 7.87 -6.32 -3.28
CA TRP A 94 6.54 -6.68 -2.83
C TRP A 94 6.17 -8.04 -3.44
N ASP A 95 6.39 -9.09 -2.67
CA ASP A 95 6.21 -10.46 -3.11
C ASP A 95 4.86 -10.99 -2.62
N VAL A 96 4.03 -11.46 -3.54
CA VAL A 96 2.71 -12.03 -3.26
C VAL A 96 2.48 -13.32 -4.04
N LEU A 97 1.69 -14.21 -3.47
CA LEU A 97 1.23 -15.39 -4.20
C LEU A 97 0.09 -15.01 -5.16
N PRO A 98 -0.05 -15.72 -6.29
CA PRO A 98 -1.16 -15.51 -7.22
C PRO A 98 -2.52 -15.57 -6.53
N ASN A 99 -3.41 -14.62 -6.86
CA ASN A 99 -4.79 -14.54 -6.36
C ASN A 99 -4.93 -14.45 -4.83
N SER A 100 -3.92 -13.96 -4.12
CA SER A 100 -3.93 -13.89 -2.65
C SER A 100 -3.96 -12.47 -2.10
N SER A 101 -3.77 -11.45 -2.94
CA SER A 101 -3.67 -10.04 -2.55
C SER A 101 -4.49 -9.15 -3.46
N PHE A 102 -4.99 -8.05 -2.94
CA PHE A 102 -5.38 -6.93 -3.76
C PHE A 102 -4.12 -6.17 -4.17
N THR A 103 -3.75 -6.31 -5.45
CA THR A 103 -2.56 -5.65 -6.01
C THR A 103 -3.01 -4.85 -7.22
N PHE A 104 -3.03 -3.54 -7.06
CA PHE A 104 -3.52 -2.64 -8.10
C PHE A 104 -2.80 -1.30 -8.12
N SER A 105 -2.90 -0.62 -9.23
CA SER A 105 -2.47 0.76 -9.39
C SER A 105 -3.61 1.59 -9.99
N LEU A 106 -3.83 2.77 -9.43
CA LEU A 106 -4.79 3.76 -9.88
C LEU A 106 -4.03 4.94 -10.47
N HIS A 107 -4.30 5.32 -11.72
CA HIS A 107 -3.89 6.60 -12.29
C HIS A 107 -5.01 7.63 -12.10
N ILE A 108 -4.64 8.83 -11.71
CA ILE A 108 -5.52 9.99 -11.59
C ILE A 108 -4.72 11.27 -11.84
N GLU A 109 -5.26 12.20 -12.62
CA GLU A 109 -4.71 13.55 -12.71
C GLU A 109 -5.24 14.41 -11.55
N LEU A 110 -4.35 15.15 -10.93
CA LEU A 110 -4.63 16.07 -9.82
C LEU A 110 -3.98 17.42 -10.09
N ASP A 111 -4.75 18.48 -9.92
CA ASP A 111 -4.25 19.85 -10.02
C ASP A 111 -3.77 20.31 -8.64
N LEU A 112 -2.56 19.90 -8.29
CA LEU A 112 -1.95 20.14 -7.00
C LEU A 112 -0.57 20.79 -7.15
N GLU A 113 -0.23 21.67 -6.22
CA GLU A 113 1.14 22.14 -6.07
C GLU A 113 2.08 20.98 -5.69
N PRO A 114 3.36 21.01 -6.11
CA PRO A 114 4.28 19.90 -5.91
C PRO A 114 4.39 19.38 -4.46
N GLN A 115 4.34 20.28 -3.48
CA GLN A 115 4.41 19.94 -2.06
C GLN A 115 3.17 19.18 -1.55
N ALA A 116 2.01 19.34 -2.18
CA ALA A 116 0.79 18.65 -1.76
C ALA A 116 0.79 17.16 -2.11
N TYR A 117 1.59 16.74 -3.11
CA TYR A 117 1.68 15.33 -3.50
C TYR A 117 2.27 14.44 -2.39
N THR A 118 3.03 14.99 -1.45
CA THR A 118 3.59 14.25 -0.32
C THR A 118 2.51 13.74 0.65
N TRP A 119 1.33 14.37 0.64
CA TRP A 119 0.17 13.94 1.40
C TRP A 119 -0.58 12.75 0.80
N VAL A 120 -0.40 12.47 -0.50
CA VAL A 120 -1.15 11.41 -1.19
C VAL A 120 -1.02 10.05 -0.50
N PRO A 121 0.18 9.53 -0.16
CA PRO A 121 0.28 8.22 0.48
C PRO A 121 -0.39 8.17 1.87
N LEU A 122 -0.32 9.25 2.64
CA LEU A 122 -0.95 9.34 3.97
C LEU A 122 -2.48 9.40 3.86
N ALA A 123 -3.00 10.23 2.96
CA ALA A 123 -4.44 10.33 2.70
C ALA A 123 -5.02 9.00 2.21
N VAL A 124 -4.34 8.35 1.27
CA VAL A 124 -4.72 7.01 0.79
C VAL A 124 -4.68 5.99 1.91
N GLY A 125 -3.62 6.00 2.72
CA GLY A 125 -3.50 5.10 3.88
C GLY A 125 -4.64 5.26 4.87
N ALA A 126 -4.98 6.50 5.23
CA ALA A 126 -6.05 6.79 6.18
C ALA A 126 -7.42 6.30 5.67
N VAL A 127 -7.77 6.60 4.40
CA VAL A 127 -9.07 6.18 3.87
C VAL A 127 -9.17 4.69 3.61
N LEU A 128 -8.05 4.02 3.31
CA LEU A 128 -8.02 2.56 3.20
C LEU A 128 -8.17 1.88 4.57
N ALA A 129 -7.52 2.41 5.61
CA ALA A 129 -7.66 1.90 6.98
C ALA A 129 -9.12 2.00 7.45
N GLU A 130 -9.77 3.14 7.25
CA GLU A 130 -11.19 3.35 7.55
C GLU A 130 -12.08 2.39 6.75
N ALA A 131 -11.86 2.30 5.42
CA ALA A 131 -12.70 1.45 4.56
C ALA A 131 -12.60 -0.03 4.92
N LEU A 132 -11.40 -0.53 5.24
CA LEU A 132 -11.20 -1.91 5.70
C LEU A 132 -11.85 -2.14 7.08
N GLY A 133 -11.78 -1.15 7.98
CA GLY A 133 -12.47 -1.18 9.27
C GLY A 133 -13.98 -1.26 9.12
N GLU A 134 -14.56 -0.41 8.27
CA GLU A 134 -16.00 -0.37 8.00
C GLU A 134 -16.51 -1.65 7.30
N ALA A 135 -15.78 -2.12 6.28
CA ALA A 135 -16.23 -3.26 5.48
C ALA A 135 -16.04 -4.60 6.19
N LEU A 136 -14.95 -4.76 6.94
CA LEU A 136 -14.52 -6.06 7.46
C LEU A 136 -14.45 -6.11 8.99
N GLY A 137 -14.57 -4.99 9.69
CA GLY A 137 -14.39 -4.93 11.15
C GLY A 137 -12.94 -5.18 11.59
N VAL A 138 -11.97 -5.04 10.68
CA VAL A 138 -10.54 -5.22 10.99
C VAL A 138 -9.94 -3.90 11.47
N ASP A 139 -9.30 -3.90 12.63
CA ASP A 139 -8.67 -2.71 13.20
C ASP A 139 -7.35 -2.40 12.48
N VAL A 140 -7.46 -1.65 11.38
CA VAL A 140 -6.34 -1.21 10.54
C VAL A 140 -5.93 0.20 10.91
N GLY A 141 -4.63 0.46 10.88
CA GLY A 141 -4.06 1.81 11.02
C GLY A 141 -2.95 2.05 10.02
N VAL A 142 -2.42 3.27 10.04
CA VAL A 142 -1.32 3.71 9.18
C VAL A 142 -0.04 3.86 9.98
N LYS A 143 0.95 3.04 9.69
CA LYS A 143 2.32 3.24 10.14
C LYS A 143 3.01 4.14 9.13
N TRP A 144 3.45 5.32 9.60
CA TRP A 144 4.12 6.30 8.75
C TRP A 144 5.35 5.66 8.05
N PRO A 145 5.59 5.97 6.76
CA PRO A 145 4.83 6.90 5.94
C PRO A 145 3.74 6.27 5.07
N ASN A 146 3.68 4.93 4.92
CA ASN A 146 2.90 4.33 3.83
C ASN A 146 2.46 2.88 4.08
N ASP A 147 2.61 2.37 5.30
CA ASP A 147 2.25 0.98 5.62
C ASP A 147 0.86 0.91 6.26
N LEU A 148 0.03 0.01 5.73
CA LEU A 148 -1.21 -0.41 6.40
C LEU A 148 -0.87 -1.52 7.37
N VAL A 149 -1.28 -1.37 8.61
CA VAL A 149 -1.00 -2.35 9.68
C VAL A 149 -2.27 -2.73 10.43
N VAL A 150 -2.38 -3.99 10.80
CA VAL A 150 -3.42 -4.44 11.75
C VAL A 150 -2.89 -4.24 13.16
N ARG A 151 -3.67 -3.55 14.01
CA ARG A 151 -3.34 -3.35 15.43
C ARG A 151 -3.60 -4.64 16.20
N ASN A 152 -2.80 -4.89 17.24
CA ASN A 152 -2.96 -6.05 18.13
C ASN A 152 -3.03 -7.40 17.38
N ALA A 153 -2.21 -7.55 16.31
CA ALA A 153 -2.25 -8.71 15.44
C ALA A 153 -1.38 -9.89 15.90
N GLY A 154 -0.76 -9.82 17.07
CA GLY A 154 0.05 -10.91 17.60
C GLY A 154 1.01 -10.47 18.71
N PRO A 155 1.95 -11.35 19.10
CA PRO A 155 2.99 -11.04 20.08
C PRO A 155 3.81 -9.83 19.64
N GLU A 156 4.41 -9.14 20.59
CA GLU A 156 5.27 -8.01 20.27
C GLU A 156 6.54 -8.43 19.52
N LEU A 157 6.85 -7.68 18.48
CA LEU A 157 8.08 -7.81 17.71
C LEU A 157 8.86 -6.48 17.77
N GLU A 158 10.18 -6.58 17.73
CA GLU A 158 11.06 -5.42 17.70
C GLU A 158 10.73 -4.49 16.53
N GLY A 159 10.57 -3.20 16.83
CA GLY A 159 10.21 -2.18 15.84
C GLY A 159 8.76 -2.19 15.35
N TRP A 160 7.95 -3.16 15.79
CA TRP A 160 6.56 -3.35 15.34
C TRP A 160 5.56 -3.46 16.48
N LEU A 161 6.01 -3.64 17.71
CA LEU A 161 5.12 -3.94 18.86
C LEU A 161 4.18 -5.12 18.53
N SER A 162 2.90 -5.01 18.86
CA SER A 162 1.88 -6.02 18.51
C SER A 162 1.28 -5.88 17.10
N MET A 163 1.77 -4.90 16.29
CA MET A 163 1.26 -4.64 14.95
C MET A 163 1.84 -5.58 13.90
N ARG A 164 1.10 -5.80 12.81
CA ARG A 164 1.56 -6.53 11.61
C ARG A 164 1.16 -5.80 10.35
N LYS A 165 2.07 -5.75 9.39
CA LYS A 165 1.82 -5.13 8.08
C LYS A 165 0.85 -5.99 7.27
N VAL A 166 -0.27 -5.40 6.89
CA VAL A 166 -1.27 -6.01 5.99
C VAL A 166 -1.16 -5.47 4.58
N GLY A 167 -0.56 -4.29 4.38
CA GLY A 167 -0.44 -3.69 3.07
C GLY A 167 0.57 -2.55 3.00
N GLY A 168 0.75 -2.02 1.80
CA GLY A 168 1.62 -0.89 1.55
C GLY A 168 1.15 -0.06 0.35
N ILE A 169 1.53 1.21 0.35
CA ILE A 169 1.17 2.19 -0.66
C ILE A 169 2.44 2.72 -1.31
N LEU A 170 2.49 2.79 -2.63
CA LEU A 170 3.59 3.34 -3.38
C LEU A 170 3.08 4.35 -4.39
N VAL A 171 3.35 5.62 -4.16
CA VAL A 171 2.92 6.71 -5.03
C VAL A 171 4.08 7.17 -5.91
N GLN A 172 3.81 7.35 -7.19
CA GLN A 172 4.75 7.95 -8.15
C GLN A 172 4.04 8.96 -9.03
N ARG A 173 4.76 9.98 -9.46
CA ARG A 173 4.25 10.96 -10.41
C ARG A 173 4.48 10.46 -11.83
N VAL A 174 3.55 10.79 -12.73
CA VAL A 174 3.63 10.54 -14.18
C VAL A 174 3.18 11.80 -14.91
N GLY A 175 3.95 12.22 -15.93
CA GLY A 175 3.69 13.51 -16.58
C GLY A 175 3.77 14.69 -15.61
N THR A 176 3.00 15.73 -15.88
CA THR A 176 2.99 16.97 -15.08
C THR A 176 2.00 16.96 -13.93
N ARG A 177 0.83 16.33 -14.10
CA ARG A 177 -0.30 16.31 -13.15
C ARG A 177 -0.74 14.92 -12.75
N GLY A 178 -0.24 13.88 -13.42
CA GLY A 178 -0.61 12.50 -13.17
C GLY A 178 0.04 11.94 -11.91
N VAL A 179 -0.73 11.13 -11.19
CA VAL A 179 -0.29 10.35 -10.03
C VAL A 179 -0.68 8.90 -10.25
N ILE A 180 0.25 8.01 -10.02
CA ILE A 180 -0.03 6.58 -9.91
C ILE A 180 0.04 6.19 -8.44
N VAL A 181 -1.07 5.69 -7.93
CA VAL A 181 -1.22 5.18 -6.57
C VAL A 181 -1.22 3.67 -6.63
N GLY A 182 -0.09 3.04 -6.33
CA GLY A 182 0.02 1.60 -6.17
C GLY A 182 -0.34 1.15 -4.77
N VAL A 183 -1.16 0.12 -4.68
CA VAL A 183 -1.61 -0.46 -3.41
C VAL A 183 -1.44 -1.97 -3.47
N GLY A 184 -0.79 -2.53 -2.44
CA GLY A 184 -0.73 -3.95 -2.20
C GLY A 184 -1.34 -4.27 -0.83
N ILE A 185 -2.35 -5.15 -0.77
CA ILE A 185 -2.98 -5.59 0.49
C ILE A 185 -3.00 -7.11 0.50
N ASN A 186 -2.35 -7.70 1.50
CA ASN A 186 -2.42 -9.14 1.74
C ASN A 186 -3.84 -9.51 2.14
N ALA A 187 -4.48 -10.38 1.36
CA ALA A 187 -5.89 -10.69 1.53
C ALA A 187 -6.13 -12.07 2.14
N THR A 188 -5.70 -13.12 1.45
CA THR A 188 -6.08 -14.51 1.77
C THR A 188 -4.92 -15.38 2.25
N GLN A 189 -3.70 -14.85 2.35
CA GLN A 189 -2.51 -15.61 2.78
C GLN A 189 -2.69 -16.12 4.22
N ASN A 190 -2.25 -17.34 4.45
CA ASN A 190 -2.02 -17.86 5.79
C ASN A 190 -0.62 -17.47 6.32
N ALA A 191 -0.31 -17.77 7.58
CA ALA A 191 0.95 -17.38 8.19
C ALA A 191 2.21 -17.95 7.51
N GLU A 192 2.11 -19.16 6.93
CA GLU A 192 3.23 -19.83 6.24
C GLU A 192 3.51 -19.23 4.85
N GLN A 193 2.52 -18.54 4.29
CA GLN A 193 2.58 -17.91 2.96
C GLN A 193 3.11 -16.47 3.01
N LEU A 194 3.19 -15.88 4.19
CA LEU A 194 3.71 -14.54 4.38
C LEU A 194 5.24 -14.55 4.42
N PRO A 195 5.92 -13.54 3.81
CA PRO A 195 7.38 -13.56 3.64
C PRO A 195 8.15 -13.30 4.94
N VAL A 196 7.54 -12.63 5.91
CA VAL A 196 8.20 -12.20 7.16
C VAL A 196 7.22 -12.25 8.35
N PRO A 197 7.72 -12.43 9.60
CA PRO A 197 6.85 -12.48 10.79
C PRO A 197 6.10 -11.18 11.09
N THR A 198 6.59 -10.05 10.56
CA THR A 198 5.95 -8.73 10.71
C THR A 198 4.80 -8.49 9.73
N ALA A 199 4.53 -9.44 8.82
CA ALA A 199 3.40 -9.39 7.90
C ALA A 199 2.18 -10.12 8.45
N THR A 200 1.00 -9.70 7.97
CA THR A 200 -0.28 -10.38 8.17
C THR A 200 -1.14 -10.27 6.91
N SER A 201 -2.33 -10.87 6.92
CA SER A 201 -3.34 -10.74 5.88
C SER A 201 -4.69 -10.38 6.49
N LEU A 202 -5.64 -9.94 5.66
CA LEU A 202 -7.01 -9.70 6.08
C LEU A 202 -7.65 -10.97 6.61
N ALA A 203 -7.41 -12.12 5.98
CA ALA A 203 -7.94 -13.42 6.43
C ALA A 203 -7.43 -13.79 7.83
N LEU A 204 -6.15 -13.57 8.13
CA LEU A 204 -5.60 -13.80 9.47
C LEU A 204 -6.16 -12.83 10.50
N ALA A 205 -6.35 -11.56 10.12
CA ALA A 205 -6.91 -10.54 11.00
C ALA A 205 -8.39 -10.80 11.34
N LEU A 206 -9.15 -11.34 10.39
CA LEU A 206 -10.54 -11.76 10.62
C LEU A 206 -10.64 -12.99 11.53
N GLY A 207 -9.66 -13.90 11.44
CA GLY A 207 -9.67 -15.16 12.20
C GLY A 207 -10.89 -16.02 11.89
N GLU A 208 -11.20 -16.96 12.79
CA GLU A 208 -12.34 -17.87 12.65
C GLU A 208 -13.72 -17.20 12.85
N ARG A 209 -13.74 -15.93 13.24
CA ARG A 209 -14.97 -15.22 13.66
C ARG A 209 -15.89 -14.82 12.50
N GLN A 210 -15.37 -14.77 11.26
CA GLN A 210 -16.19 -14.44 10.09
C GLN A 210 -16.25 -15.60 9.11
N SER A 211 -17.32 -16.36 9.17
CA SER A 211 -17.62 -17.45 8.23
C SER A 211 -17.84 -16.99 6.78
N SER A 212 -18.09 -15.68 6.55
CA SER A 212 -18.27 -15.07 5.23
C SER A 212 -16.98 -14.66 4.53
N GLY A 213 -15.80 -14.71 5.22
CA GLY A 213 -14.52 -14.31 4.65
C GLY A 213 -14.50 -12.84 4.22
N LEU A 214 -13.85 -12.56 3.10
CA LEU A 214 -13.72 -11.21 2.53
C LEU A 214 -14.93 -10.73 1.70
N GLY A 215 -15.98 -11.56 1.57
CA GLY A 215 -17.11 -11.27 0.68
C GLY A 215 -16.72 -11.31 -0.81
N ASP A 216 -17.41 -10.52 -1.66
CA ASP A 216 -17.01 -10.37 -3.06
C ASP A 216 -15.79 -9.46 -3.17
N GLY A 217 -14.67 -10.02 -3.62
CA GLY A 217 -13.41 -9.29 -3.77
C GLY A 217 -13.49 -8.12 -4.75
N ASN A 218 -14.34 -8.19 -5.79
CA ASN A 218 -14.52 -7.10 -6.76
C ASN A 218 -15.28 -5.93 -6.13
N GLU A 219 -16.32 -6.20 -5.34
CA GLU A 219 -17.07 -5.17 -4.60
C GLU A 219 -16.20 -4.49 -3.55
N LEU A 220 -15.43 -5.28 -2.77
CA LEU A 220 -14.51 -4.73 -1.78
C LEU A 220 -13.45 -3.85 -2.46
N LEU A 221 -12.82 -4.34 -3.51
CA LEU A 221 -11.80 -3.59 -4.25
C LEU A 221 -12.38 -2.30 -4.86
N ALA A 222 -13.58 -2.35 -5.44
CA ALA A 222 -14.27 -1.16 -5.96
C ALA A 222 -14.48 -0.14 -4.84
N GLY A 223 -14.97 -0.56 -3.69
CA GLY A 223 -15.15 0.30 -2.51
C GLY A 223 -13.84 0.99 -2.09
N LEU A 224 -12.72 0.26 -2.06
CA LEU A 224 -11.41 0.83 -1.74
C LEU A 224 -10.96 1.87 -2.77
N ILE A 225 -11.11 1.57 -4.07
CA ILE A 225 -10.75 2.49 -5.16
C ILE A 225 -11.59 3.78 -5.09
N VAL A 226 -12.89 3.66 -4.87
CA VAL A 226 -13.81 4.80 -4.72
C VAL A 226 -13.38 5.71 -3.57
N ARG A 227 -13.03 5.14 -2.42
CA ARG A 227 -12.53 5.90 -1.26
C ARG A 227 -11.23 6.65 -1.58
N ILE A 228 -10.30 6.02 -2.31
CA ILE A 228 -9.07 6.68 -2.76
C ILE A 228 -9.40 7.86 -3.67
N ILE A 229 -10.18 7.66 -4.74
CA ILE A 229 -10.53 8.71 -5.70
C ILE A 229 -11.19 9.90 -4.99
N ASN A 230 -12.19 9.62 -4.15
CA ASN A 230 -12.92 10.67 -3.42
C ASN A 230 -12.00 11.46 -2.48
N SER A 231 -11.08 10.80 -1.78
CA SER A 231 -10.14 11.49 -0.89
C SER A 231 -9.17 12.39 -1.65
N LEU A 232 -8.65 11.92 -2.79
CA LEU A 232 -7.74 12.70 -3.64
C LEU A 232 -8.45 13.89 -4.30
N ARG A 233 -9.71 13.73 -4.71
CA ARG A 233 -10.52 14.85 -5.19
C ARG A 233 -10.88 15.85 -4.09
N LEU A 234 -11.04 15.41 -2.83
CA LEU A 234 -11.17 16.32 -1.68
C LEU A 234 -9.91 17.15 -1.47
N LEU A 235 -8.73 16.52 -1.53
CA LEU A 235 -7.44 17.20 -1.42
C LEU A 235 -7.28 18.25 -2.53
N GLU A 236 -7.58 17.86 -3.78
CA GLU A 236 -7.51 18.75 -4.94
C GLU A 236 -8.44 19.97 -4.77
N ARG A 237 -9.72 19.75 -4.42
CA ARG A 237 -10.69 20.86 -4.19
C ARG A 237 -10.28 21.80 -3.07
N ALA A 238 -9.50 21.31 -2.11
CA ALA A 238 -8.92 22.12 -1.03
C ALA A 238 -7.60 22.80 -1.44
N GLY A 239 -7.24 22.80 -2.74
CA GLY A 239 -5.98 23.38 -3.20
C GLY A 239 -4.74 22.66 -2.67
N GLY A 240 -4.87 21.39 -2.28
CA GLY A 240 -3.79 20.60 -1.71
C GLY A 240 -3.61 20.75 -0.20
N ASP A 241 -4.45 21.52 0.47
CA ASP A 241 -4.38 21.70 1.93
C ASP A 241 -5.09 20.51 2.65
N PRO A 242 -4.35 19.66 3.38
CA PRO A 242 -4.92 18.51 4.07
C PRO A 242 -5.81 18.89 5.25
N ARG A 243 -5.64 20.09 5.83
CA ARG A 243 -6.48 20.58 6.94
C ARG A 243 -7.82 21.08 6.43
N VAL A 244 -7.82 21.85 5.35
CA VAL A 244 -9.04 22.34 4.70
C VAL A 244 -9.87 21.17 4.14
N SER A 245 -9.23 20.15 3.59
CA SER A 245 -9.91 18.93 3.11
C SER A 245 -10.41 18.01 4.24
N GLY A 246 -9.98 18.21 5.49
CA GLY A 246 -10.23 17.31 6.63
C GLY A 246 -9.39 16.02 6.61
N LEU A 247 -8.50 15.84 5.63
CA LEU A 247 -7.64 14.66 5.54
C LEU A 247 -6.57 14.63 6.62
N TYR A 248 -6.10 15.79 7.10
CA TYR A 248 -5.15 15.85 8.20
C TYR A 248 -5.67 15.12 9.43
N ASP A 249 -6.88 15.42 9.87
CA ASP A 249 -7.47 14.82 11.07
C ASP A 249 -7.69 13.31 10.90
N ARG A 250 -8.07 12.88 9.69
CA ARG A 250 -8.18 11.45 9.35
C ARG A 250 -6.82 10.75 9.40
N CYS A 251 -5.76 11.36 8.85
CA CYS A 251 -4.40 10.82 8.93
C CYS A 251 -3.93 10.70 10.38
N VAL A 252 -4.20 11.69 11.22
CA VAL A 252 -3.88 11.67 12.67
C VAL A 252 -4.66 10.55 13.36
N ALA A 253 -5.97 10.45 13.14
CA ALA A 253 -6.82 9.44 13.76
C ALA A 253 -6.43 8.00 13.39
N GLN A 254 -6.01 7.77 12.15
CA GLN A 254 -5.60 6.45 11.69
C GLN A 254 -4.12 6.14 11.95
N SER A 255 -3.32 7.12 12.36
CA SER A 255 -1.90 6.90 12.63
C SER A 255 -1.69 5.95 13.82
N VAL A 256 -0.80 4.98 13.65
CA VAL A 256 -0.26 4.17 14.76
C VAL A 256 1.12 4.64 15.19
N THR A 257 1.69 5.62 14.48
CA THR A 257 3.02 6.16 14.76
C THR A 257 2.97 7.36 15.69
N LEU A 258 1.96 8.23 15.55
CA LEU A 258 1.83 9.40 16.40
C LEU A 258 1.56 9.01 17.86
N GLY A 259 2.17 9.74 18.79
CA GLY A 259 2.09 9.48 20.22
C GLY A 259 2.95 8.29 20.68
N THR A 260 3.83 7.75 19.83
CA THR A 260 4.72 6.64 20.20
C THR A 260 6.20 7.07 20.16
N SER A 261 7.03 6.41 20.98
CA SER A 261 8.48 6.52 20.87
C SER A 261 8.96 5.79 19.62
N VAL A 262 9.81 6.44 18.86
CA VAL A 262 10.29 5.92 17.58
C VAL A 262 11.81 6.03 17.45
N ARG A 263 12.38 5.12 16.66
CA ARG A 263 13.67 5.25 16.02
C ARG A 263 13.42 5.48 14.53
N ALA A 264 13.79 6.63 14.02
CA ALA A 264 13.69 6.96 12.60
C ALA A 264 15.07 6.84 11.95
N GLU A 265 15.15 6.05 10.88
CA GLU A 265 16.34 5.94 10.03
C GLU A 265 16.10 6.75 8.75
N LEU A 266 16.85 7.82 8.57
CA LEU A 266 16.77 8.67 7.41
C LEU A 266 17.55 8.05 6.23
N THR A 267 17.24 8.53 5.02
CA THR A 267 17.88 8.03 3.79
C THR A 267 19.39 8.32 3.70
N ASP A 268 19.89 9.29 4.45
CA ASP A 268 21.32 9.61 4.57
C ASP A 268 22.07 8.76 5.62
N GLY A 269 21.35 7.83 6.29
CA GLY A 269 21.87 6.99 7.35
C GLY A 269 21.81 7.60 8.76
N THR A 270 21.29 8.83 8.90
CA THR A 270 21.06 9.45 10.21
C THR A 270 19.99 8.67 10.98
N ILE A 271 20.24 8.46 12.28
CA ILE A 271 19.30 7.80 13.18
C ILE A 271 18.82 8.80 14.22
N LEU A 272 17.51 8.97 14.32
CA LEU A 272 16.85 9.83 15.30
C LEU A 272 16.05 8.98 16.29
N PHE A 273 16.11 9.36 17.57
CA PHE A 273 15.27 8.78 18.62
C PHE A 273 14.42 9.88 19.24
N GLY A 274 13.13 9.61 19.41
CA GLY A 274 12.24 10.59 20.03
C GLY A 274 10.79 10.14 20.04
N MET A 275 9.92 11.07 20.41
CA MET A 275 8.46 10.92 20.37
C MET A 275 7.93 11.45 19.04
N ALA A 276 7.14 10.67 18.34
CA ALA A 276 6.42 11.11 17.15
C ALA A 276 5.24 12.01 17.58
N THR A 277 5.37 13.34 17.46
CA THR A 277 4.42 14.30 18.02
C THR A 277 3.38 14.79 17.02
N GLY A 278 3.65 14.73 15.71
CA GLY A 278 2.72 15.27 14.72
C GLY A 278 3.15 15.02 13.28
N LEU A 279 2.37 15.60 12.37
CA LEU A 279 2.68 15.67 10.94
C LEU A 279 2.92 17.13 10.56
N ALA A 280 4.03 17.37 9.87
CA ALA A 280 4.41 18.68 9.33
C ALA A 280 3.51 19.07 8.13
N ALA A 281 3.66 20.30 7.66
CA ALA A 281 2.86 20.83 6.54
C ALA A 281 3.02 20.02 5.24
N ASP A 282 4.15 19.37 5.06
CA ASP A 282 4.46 18.49 3.93
C ASP A 282 4.19 16.98 4.21
N GLY A 283 3.52 16.63 5.32
CA GLY A 283 3.25 15.25 5.72
C GLY A 283 4.46 14.54 6.33
N GLY A 284 5.58 15.22 6.52
CA GLY A 284 6.73 14.71 7.26
C GLY A 284 6.38 14.40 8.71
N LEU A 285 7.04 13.39 9.29
CA LEU A 285 6.84 13.01 10.69
C LEU A 285 7.63 13.96 11.60
N ILE A 286 6.96 14.62 12.53
CA ILE A 286 7.63 15.44 13.55
C ILE A 286 8.05 14.52 14.69
N VAL A 287 9.35 14.51 14.98
CA VAL A 287 9.94 13.72 16.08
C VAL A 287 10.58 14.67 17.08
N ALA A 288 10.07 14.67 18.30
CA ALA A 288 10.65 15.44 19.42
C ALA A 288 11.73 14.60 20.11
N GLY A 289 12.97 15.09 20.10
CA GLY A 289 14.09 14.50 20.81
C GLY A 289 14.01 14.68 22.33
N GLY A 290 14.89 14.01 23.06
CA GLY A 290 14.94 14.09 24.53
C GLY A 290 15.38 15.45 25.08
N ASP A 291 15.98 16.30 24.26
CA ASP A 291 16.38 17.70 24.53
C ASP A 291 15.28 18.72 24.24
N GLY A 292 14.14 18.26 23.71
CA GLY A 292 13.01 19.09 23.31
C GLY A 292 13.13 19.71 21.92
N GLU A 293 14.17 19.38 21.14
CA GLU A 293 14.24 19.76 19.74
C GLU A 293 13.28 18.91 18.90
N GLU A 294 12.57 19.55 17.98
CA GLU A 294 11.72 18.88 17.01
C GLU A 294 12.42 18.80 15.65
N LEU A 295 12.46 17.61 15.09
CA LEU A 295 13.00 17.34 13.76
C LEU A 295 11.90 16.78 12.85
N VAL A 296 11.89 17.24 11.58
CA VAL A 296 10.95 16.75 10.57
C VAL A 296 11.61 15.67 9.73
N VAL A 297 11.09 14.47 9.81
CA VAL A 297 11.50 13.33 8.98
C VAL A 297 10.61 13.30 7.74
N THR A 298 11.18 13.63 6.58
CA THR A 298 10.45 13.66 5.30
C THR A 298 10.53 12.34 4.53
N SER A 299 11.58 11.54 4.78
CA SER A 299 11.77 10.22 4.18
C SER A 299 12.61 9.36 5.09
N GLY A 300 12.33 8.06 5.13
CA GLY A 300 13.06 7.10 5.95
C GLY A 300 12.17 5.94 6.41
N ASP A 301 12.73 5.13 7.30
CA ASP A 301 12.05 4.03 7.99
C ASP A 301 11.83 4.37 9.45
N VAL A 302 10.67 4.04 9.97
CA VAL A 302 10.31 4.27 11.37
C VAL A 302 10.08 2.95 12.09
N TYR A 303 10.74 2.78 13.22
CA TYR A 303 10.62 1.63 14.11
C TYR A 303 10.03 2.10 15.44
N HIS A 304 9.01 1.41 15.93
CA HIS A 304 8.38 1.74 17.20
C HIS A 304 9.21 1.16 18.35
N LEU A 305 9.41 1.94 19.40
CA LEU A 305 10.17 1.55 20.57
C LEU A 305 9.24 1.30 21.76
N ARG A 306 9.61 0.35 22.62
CA ARG A 306 9.03 0.26 23.97
C ARG A 306 9.57 1.39 24.84
N LEU A 307 8.68 2.03 25.58
CA LEU A 307 9.08 2.80 26.74
C LEU A 307 9.33 1.78 27.88
N HIS A 308 10.56 1.72 28.39
CA HIS A 308 10.94 0.96 29.57
C HIS A 308 10.73 1.79 30.84
#